data_e3ac09ad1f7e925950b065c5e92cab89
#
_entry.id   e3ac09ad1f7e925950b065c5e92cab89
#
_cell.length_a   1.000
_cell.length_b   1.000
_cell.length_c   1.000
_cell.angle_alpha   90.00
_cell.angle_beta   90.00
_cell.angle_gamma   90.00
#
_symmetry.space_group_name_H-M   'P 1'
#
loop_
_entity.id
_entity.type
_entity.pdbx_description
1 polymer ?
#
loop_
_entity_poly.entity_id
_entity_poly.type
_entity_poly.pdbx_seq_one_letter_code
_entity_poly.pdbx_strand_id
1 'polypeptide(L)'
;VAERLGIPFVELDALHWDAGWTPAPDELFHQRIRDVIAEDAWVLAGNYTGKQQHVSWPRADTIIWLDLSLATALRRSWLRSWRRWRTQEELWNGNRERMREHLALWDPDQSLLAYTARTHRRRREQFEAAMRDPRWSHITFVRLRSPDAVSRWFAELPSRPAEAGG
;
A
#
# COMPACT_ATOMS: atom_id res chain seq x y z
N VAL A 1 -3.62 -7.60 -8.65
CA VAL A 1 -2.93 -8.83 -8.16
C VAL A 1 -3.94 -9.74 -7.50
N ALA A 2 -4.55 -9.31 -6.42
CA ALA A 2 -5.49 -10.11 -5.64
C ALA A 2 -6.64 -10.69 -6.50
N GLU A 3 -7.30 -9.86 -7.27
CA GLU A 3 -8.35 -10.27 -8.22
C GLU A 3 -7.86 -11.36 -9.20
N ARG A 4 -6.65 -11.18 -9.77
CA ARG A 4 -6.07 -12.13 -10.72
C ARG A 4 -5.72 -13.45 -10.08
N LEU A 5 -5.27 -13.43 -8.82
CA LEU A 5 -4.93 -14.63 -8.05
C LEU A 5 -6.15 -15.24 -7.34
N GLY A 6 -7.27 -14.53 -7.27
CA GLY A 6 -8.47 -14.98 -6.57
C GLY A 6 -8.31 -15.07 -5.05
N ILE A 7 -7.51 -14.17 -4.46
CA ILE A 7 -7.22 -14.15 -3.03
C ILE A 7 -7.69 -12.82 -2.39
N PRO A 8 -7.94 -12.78 -1.08
CA PRO A 8 -8.40 -11.57 -0.38
C PRO A 8 -7.45 -10.39 -0.54
N PHE A 9 -8.02 -9.19 -0.68
CA PHE A 9 -7.29 -7.92 -0.76
C PHE A 9 -7.70 -7.00 0.39
N VAL A 10 -6.72 -6.49 1.11
CA VAL A 10 -6.94 -5.53 2.19
C VAL A 10 -5.98 -4.35 2.05
N GLU A 11 -6.49 -3.14 2.17
CA GLU A 11 -5.67 -1.93 2.24
C GLU A 11 -5.33 -1.62 3.72
N LEU A 12 -4.06 -1.35 4.00
CA LEU A 12 -3.62 -0.93 5.34
C LEU A 12 -4.32 0.35 5.81
N ASP A 13 -4.70 1.22 4.88
CA ASP A 13 -5.47 2.43 5.18
C ASP A 13 -6.84 2.09 5.79
N ALA A 14 -7.49 1.01 5.33
CA ALA A 14 -8.76 0.53 5.90
C ALA A 14 -8.63 0.02 7.35
N LEU A 15 -7.45 -0.48 7.69
CA LEU A 15 -7.16 -0.98 9.03
C LEU A 15 -6.69 0.12 9.98
N HIS A 16 -6.11 1.19 9.43
CA HIS A 16 -5.50 2.28 10.18
C HIS A 16 -6.45 3.44 10.47
N TRP A 17 -7.35 3.78 9.55
CA TRP A 17 -8.23 4.93 9.68
C TRP A 17 -9.62 4.53 10.13
N ASP A 18 -10.02 4.94 11.31
CA ASP A 18 -11.40 4.88 11.78
C ASP A 18 -12.21 6.07 11.24
N ALA A 19 -13.51 6.11 11.54
CA ALA A 19 -14.39 7.18 11.11
C ALA A 19 -13.87 8.57 11.49
N GLY A 20 -14.03 9.57 10.62
CA GLY A 20 -13.56 10.93 10.82
C GLY A 20 -12.03 11.10 10.69
N TRP A 21 -11.35 10.20 9.98
CA TRP A 21 -9.90 10.19 9.81
C TRP A 21 -9.14 10.06 11.15
N THR A 22 -9.73 9.36 12.11
CA THR A 22 -9.09 9.08 13.39
C THR A 22 -8.13 7.89 13.22
N PRO A 23 -6.82 8.04 13.54
CA PRO A 23 -5.91 6.90 13.44
C PRO A 23 -6.21 5.89 14.56
N ALA A 24 -6.29 4.61 14.21
CA ALA A 24 -6.38 3.53 15.18
C ALA A 24 -5.13 3.50 16.07
N PRO A 25 -5.26 3.19 17.37
CA PRO A 25 -4.13 2.90 18.23
C PRO A 25 -3.23 1.82 17.62
N ASP A 26 -1.92 1.92 17.82
CA ASP A 26 -0.96 1.01 17.16
C ASP A 26 -1.26 -0.46 17.48
N GLU A 27 -1.64 -0.79 18.71
CA GLU A 27 -1.98 -2.18 19.08
C GLU A 27 -3.23 -2.70 18.36
N LEU A 28 -4.26 -1.86 18.21
CA LEU A 28 -5.46 -2.22 17.47
C LEU A 28 -5.14 -2.38 15.96
N PHE A 29 -4.32 -1.49 15.41
CA PHE A 29 -3.85 -1.60 14.03
C PHE A 29 -3.07 -2.91 13.80
N HIS A 30 -2.15 -3.25 14.72
CA HIS A 30 -1.41 -4.51 14.65
C HIS A 30 -2.33 -5.73 14.79
N GLN A 31 -3.35 -5.67 15.65
CA GLN A 31 -4.32 -6.77 15.79
C GLN A 31 -5.08 -6.98 14.49
N ARG A 32 -5.61 -5.92 13.89
CA ARG A 32 -6.30 -5.98 12.59
C ARG A 32 -5.42 -6.57 11.49
N ILE A 33 -4.11 -6.23 11.48
CA ILE A 33 -3.16 -6.84 10.53
C ILE A 33 -3.00 -8.34 10.82
N ARG A 34 -2.82 -8.73 12.09
CA ARG A 34 -2.71 -10.15 12.49
C ARG A 34 -3.91 -10.97 12.04
N ASP A 35 -5.11 -10.41 12.14
CA ASP A 35 -6.35 -11.08 11.72
C ASP A 35 -6.34 -11.32 10.19
N VAL A 36 -5.92 -10.35 9.40
CA VAL A 36 -5.79 -10.50 7.94
C VAL A 36 -4.77 -11.55 7.54
N ILE A 37 -3.57 -11.49 8.14
CA ILE A 37 -2.48 -12.41 7.79
C ILE A 37 -2.61 -13.78 8.45
N ALA A 38 -3.62 -14.01 9.28
CA ALA A 38 -3.96 -15.34 9.80
C ALA A 38 -4.52 -16.25 8.72
N GLU A 39 -5.12 -15.68 7.67
CA GLU A 39 -5.62 -16.42 6.50
C GLU A 39 -4.46 -17.08 5.72
N ASP A 40 -4.77 -18.15 4.98
CA ASP A 40 -3.77 -18.90 4.20
C ASP A 40 -3.21 -18.09 3.04
N ALA A 41 -4.00 -17.18 2.46
CA ALA A 41 -3.58 -16.33 1.35
C ALA A 41 -4.18 -14.92 1.49
N TRP A 42 -3.37 -13.90 1.23
CA TRP A 42 -3.78 -12.50 1.33
C TRP A 42 -2.91 -11.58 0.48
N VAL A 43 -3.48 -10.45 0.07
CA VAL A 43 -2.75 -9.30 -0.46
C VAL A 43 -2.99 -8.11 0.45
N LEU A 44 -1.93 -7.60 1.07
CA LEU A 44 -1.97 -6.44 1.94
C LEU A 44 -1.30 -5.26 1.24
N ALA A 45 -2.06 -4.20 0.96
CA ALA A 45 -1.55 -3.03 0.26
C ALA A 45 -1.42 -1.82 1.17
N GLY A 46 -0.33 -1.09 1.02
CA GLY A 46 -0.02 0.12 1.77
C GLY A 46 1.42 0.13 2.28
N ASN A 47 1.81 1.24 2.87
CA ASN A 47 3.15 1.38 3.42
C ASN A 47 3.15 2.23 4.68
N TYR A 48 3.09 1.56 5.82
CA TYR A 48 3.25 2.12 7.15
C TYR A 48 4.61 1.70 7.72
N THR A 49 5.70 2.09 7.01
CA THR A 49 7.07 1.73 7.36
C THR A 49 7.37 2.01 8.84
N GLY A 50 7.89 0.99 9.54
CA GLY A 50 8.15 1.04 10.97
C GLY A 50 6.98 0.63 11.86
N LYS A 51 5.73 0.69 11.37
CA LYS A 51 4.55 0.29 12.16
C LYS A 51 4.07 -1.13 11.82
N GLN A 52 4.10 -1.55 10.56
CA GLN A 52 3.50 -2.83 10.14
C GLN A 52 4.50 -3.92 9.72
N GLN A 53 5.73 -3.56 9.36
CA GLN A 53 6.70 -4.51 8.81
C GLN A 53 6.98 -5.69 9.75
N HIS A 54 7.17 -5.41 11.04
CA HIS A 54 7.44 -6.44 12.04
C HIS A 54 6.23 -7.36 12.29
N VAL A 55 5.03 -6.96 11.87
CA VAL A 55 3.82 -7.76 12.02
C VAL A 55 3.56 -8.60 10.77
N SER A 56 3.58 -7.97 9.58
CA SER A 56 3.14 -8.63 8.33
C SER A 56 4.28 -9.34 7.57
N TRP A 57 5.50 -8.79 7.58
CA TRP A 57 6.60 -9.33 6.80
C TRP A 57 7.06 -10.74 7.21
N PRO A 58 7.06 -11.13 8.49
CA PRO A 58 7.41 -12.51 8.87
C PRO A 58 6.53 -13.59 8.22
N ARG A 59 5.32 -13.24 7.76
CA ARG A 59 4.40 -14.14 7.07
C ARG A 59 4.26 -13.89 5.57
N ALA A 60 4.90 -12.85 5.06
CA ALA A 60 4.89 -12.53 3.63
C ALA A 60 5.88 -13.43 2.87
N ASP A 61 5.47 -14.00 1.75
CA ASP A 61 6.35 -14.68 0.79
C ASP A 61 6.88 -13.73 -0.29
N THR A 62 6.11 -12.69 -0.63
CA THR A 62 6.42 -11.76 -1.70
C THR A 62 6.12 -10.33 -1.31
N ILE A 63 7.07 -9.44 -1.56
CA ILE A 63 6.88 -8.00 -1.43
C ILE A 63 7.04 -7.32 -2.79
N ILE A 64 5.97 -6.69 -3.27
CA ILE A 64 5.96 -5.93 -4.50
C ILE A 64 6.24 -4.46 -4.17
N TRP A 65 7.42 -4.00 -4.50
CA TRP A 65 7.83 -2.62 -4.27
C TRP A 65 7.69 -1.78 -5.54
N LEU A 66 6.76 -0.83 -5.52
CA LEU A 66 6.58 0.17 -6.58
C LEU A 66 7.59 1.31 -6.38
N ASP A 67 8.83 1.12 -6.88
CA ASP A 67 9.91 2.11 -6.84
C ASP A 67 9.81 3.10 -8.01
N LEU A 68 8.67 3.78 -8.10
CA LEU A 68 8.41 4.75 -9.15
C LEU A 68 9.16 6.07 -8.89
N SER A 69 9.46 6.84 -9.95
CA SER A 69 10.03 8.18 -9.78
C SER A 69 9.13 9.08 -8.93
N LEU A 70 9.72 10.04 -8.22
CA LEU A 70 8.96 10.99 -7.40
C LEU A 70 7.88 11.71 -8.23
N ALA A 71 8.22 12.15 -9.45
CA ALA A 71 7.27 12.81 -10.34
C ALA A 71 6.07 11.91 -10.67
N THR A 72 6.31 10.61 -10.96
CA THR A 72 5.25 9.64 -11.22
C THR A 72 4.40 9.39 -9.97
N ALA A 73 5.04 9.26 -8.80
CA ALA A 73 4.35 9.06 -7.53
C ALA A 73 3.44 10.26 -7.19
N LEU A 74 3.94 11.48 -7.29
CA LEU A 74 3.19 12.71 -7.05
C LEU A 74 2.02 12.86 -8.04
N ARG A 75 2.27 12.68 -9.33
CA ARG A 75 1.22 12.76 -10.36
C ARG A 75 0.10 11.75 -10.10
N ARG A 76 0.44 10.50 -9.79
CA ARG A 76 -0.57 9.46 -9.48
C ARG A 76 -1.34 9.78 -8.21
N SER A 77 -0.66 10.23 -7.16
CA SER A 77 -1.29 10.63 -5.90
C SER A 77 -2.27 11.78 -6.14
N TRP A 78 -1.83 12.84 -6.84
CA TRP A 78 -2.67 13.99 -7.19
C TRP A 78 -3.92 13.59 -7.99
N LEU A 79 -3.75 12.82 -9.08
CA LEU A 79 -4.87 12.40 -9.93
C LEU A 79 -5.87 11.53 -9.19
N ARG A 80 -5.38 10.65 -8.29
CA ARG A 80 -6.24 9.82 -7.45
C ARG A 80 -7.05 10.67 -6.47
N SER A 81 -6.39 11.57 -5.74
CA SER A 81 -7.07 12.45 -4.77
C SER A 81 -8.04 13.40 -5.46
N TRP A 82 -7.68 13.96 -6.60
CA TRP A 82 -8.58 14.78 -7.41
C TRP A 82 -9.83 14.01 -7.85
N ARG A 83 -9.68 12.78 -8.36
CA ARG A 83 -10.81 11.93 -8.74
C ARG A 83 -11.72 11.66 -7.55
N ARG A 84 -11.15 11.18 -6.44
CA ARG A 84 -11.88 10.84 -5.20
C ARG A 84 -12.66 12.04 -4.65
N TRP A 85 -12.02 13.21 -4.62
CA TRP A 85 -12.68 14.45 -4.21
C TRP A 85 -13.82 14.82 -5.15
N ARG A 86 -13.62 14.75 -6.47
CA ARG A 86 -14.65 15.10 -7.47
C ARG A 86 -15.85 14.16 -7.44
N THR A 87 -15.60 12.87 -7.25
CA THR A 87 -16.65 11.83 -7.19
C THR A 87 -17.28 11.70 -5.81
N GLN A 88 -16.75 12.39 -4.79
CA GLN A 88 -17.15 12.22 -3.39
C GLN A 88 -17.15 10.75 -2.97
N GLU A 89 -16.21 9.98 -3.55
CA GLU A 89 -16.02 8.56 -3.27
C GLU A 89 -15.87 8.35 -1.76
N GLU A 90 -16.69 7.48 -1.21
CA GLU A 90 -16.58 7.06 0.16
C GLU A 90 -15.38 6.11 0.30
N LEU A 91 -14.49 6.46 1.21
CA LEU A 91 -13.31 5.69 1.52
C LEU A 91 -13.56 4.85 2.78
N TRP A 92 -12.49 4.31 3.34
CA TRP A 92 -12.54 3.44 4.51
C TRP A 92 -13.32 4.07 5.66
N ASN A 93 -14.22 3.30 6.25
CA ASN A 93 -15.01 3.67 7.44
C ASN A 93 -15.81 4.98 7.30
N GLY A 94 -16.37 5.24 6.11
CA GLY A 94 -17.20 6.41 5.84
C GLY A 94 -16.42 7.71 5.61
N ASN A 95 -15.10 7.65 5.54
CA ASN A 95 -14.27 8.83 5.29
C ASN A 95 -14.39 9.31 3.83
N ARG A 96 -14.16 10.60 3.60
CA ARG A 96 -14.13 11.20 2.26
C ARG A 96 -12.90 12.10 2.11
N GLU A 97 -12.38 12.17 0.88
CA GLU A 97 -11.21 12.98 0.55
C GLU A 97 -11.48 14.47 0.77
N ARG A 98 -10.55 15.16 1.42
CA ARG A 98 -10.62 16.60 1.70
C ARG A 98 -9.52 17.33 0.94
N MET A 99 -9.85 17.89 -0.24
CA MET A 99 -8.87 18.52 -1.13
C MET A 99 -8.06 19.65 -0.46
N ARG A 100 -8.64 20.39 0.47
CA ARG A 100 -7.93 21.47 1.20
C ARG A 100 -6.69 20.97 1.94
N GLU A 101 -6.71 19.73 2.42
CA GLU A 101 -5.59 19.10 3.13
C GLU A 101 -4.44 18.78 2.17
N HIS A 102 -4.74 18.43 0.93
CA HIS A 102 -3.72 18.21 -0.11
C HIS A 102 -3.06 19.49 -0.61
N LEU A 103 -3.77 20.63 -0.55
CA LEU A 103 -3.27 21.95 -0.95
C LEU A 103 -2.47 22.64 0.15
N ALA A 104 -2.52 22.15 1.37
CA ALA A 104 -1.74 22.67 2.51
C ALA A 104 -0.26 22.26 2.38
N LEU A 105 0.42 22.72 1.31
CA LEU A 105 1.82 22.35 1.04
C LEU A 105 2.80 22.86 2.12
N TRP A 106 2.40 23.84 2.92
CA TRP A 106 3.14 24.36 4.07
C TRP A 106 3.05 23.46 5.32
N ASP A 107 2.11 22.51 5.34
CA ASP A 107 1.96 21.54 6.43
C ASP A 107 2.17 20.11 5.87
N PRO A 108 3.43 19.61 5.93
CA PRO A 108 3.77 18.27 5.40
C PRO A 108 3.03 17.12 6.09
N ASP A 109 2.51 17.34 7.29
CA ASP A 109 1.82 16.30 8.04
C ASP A 109 0.34 16.20 7.63
N GLN A 110 -0.21 17.26 7.05
CA GLN A 110 -1.56 17.27 6.45
C GLN A 110 -1.54 17.01 4.93
N SER A 111 -0.47 17.39 4.23
CA SER A 111 -0.39 17.25 2.79
C SER A 111 0.23 15.91 2.38
N LEU A 112 -0.56 15.04 1.76
CA LEU A 112 -0.08 13.79 1.18
C LEU A 112 1.03 14.01 0.14
N LEU A 113 0.98 15.09 -0.63
CA LEU A 113 2.00 15.42 -1.63
C LEU A 113 3.32 15.83 -0.97
N ALA A 114 3.27 16.73 0.02
CA ALA A 114 4.46 17.13 0.76
C ALA A 114 5.06 15.95 1.55
N TYR A 115 4.23 15.14 2.17
CA TYR A 115 4.65 13.92 2.85
C TYR A 115 5.31 12.94 1.87
N THR A 116 4.73 12.72 0.70
CA THR A 116 5.29 11.84 -0.34
C THR A 116 6.67 12.35 -0.79
N ALA A 117 6.81 13.65 -1.08
CA ALA A 117 8.07 14.24 -1.50
C ALA A 117 9.17 14.09 -0.43
N ARG A 118 8.83 14.40 0.83
CA ARG A 118 9.76 14.32 1.98
C ARG A 118 10.21 12.89 2.26
N THR A 119 9.30 11.93 2.15
CA THR A 119 9.59 10.54 2.55
C THR A 119 10.09 9.65 1.41
N HIS A 120 9.99 10.08 0.14
CA HIS A 120 10.29 9.25 -1.02
C HIS A 120 11.71 8.66 -0.99
N ARG A 121 12.74 9.50 -0.75
CA ARG A 121 14.14 9.04 -0.67
C ARG A 121 14.36 8.10 0.51
N ARG A 122 13.89 8.47 1.69
CA ARG A 122 14.02 7.66 2.92
C ARG A 122 13.38 6.27 2.75
N ARG A 123 12.19 6.22 2.16
CA ARG A 123 11.50 4.95 1.87
C ARG A 123 12.31 4.06 0.95
N ARG A 124 12.90 4.66 -0.09
CA ARG A 124 13.75 3.93 -1.02
C ARG A 124 14.96 3.32 -0.32
N GLU A 125 15.66 4.10 0.50
CA GLU A 125 16.79 3.63 1.30
C GLU A 125 16.38 2.50 2.26
N GLN A 126 15.21 2.60 2.89
CA GLN A 126 14.67 1.57 3.78
C GLN A 126 14.36 0.26 3.05
N PHE A 127 13.72 0.30 1.88
CA PHE A 127 13.47 -0.90 1.09
C PHE A 127 14.75 -1.52 0.54
N GLU A 128 15.70 -0.72 0.09
CA GLU A 128 17.01 -1.21 -0.35
C GLU A 128 17.81 -1.87 0.79
N ALA A 129 17.71 -1.34 1.99
CA ALA A 129 18.31 -1.97 3.18
C ALA A 129 17.59 -3.29 3.51
N ALA A 130 16.28 -3.30 3.50
CA ALA A 130 15.48 -4.48 3.79
C ALA A 130 15.75 -5.64 2.82
N MET A 131 15.93 -5.35 1.52
CA MET A 131 16.29 -6.37 0.52
C MET A 131 17.63 -7.06 0.78
N ARG A 132 18.51 -6.46 1.58
CA ARG A 132 19.84 -7.00 1.95
C ARG A 132 19.85 -7.60 3.35
N ASP A 133 18.77 -7.43 4.12
CA ASP A 133 18.70 -7.87 5.51
C ASP A 133 18.42 -9.37 5.57
N PRO A 134 19.29 -10.18 6.18
CA PRO A 134 19.11 -11.62 6.31
C PRO A 134 17.79 -12.04 6.96
N ARG A 135 17.20 -11.19 7.80
CA ARG A 135 15.90 -11.44 8.44
C ARG A 135 14.79 -11.67 7.43
N TRP A 136 14.91 -11.09 6.24
CA TRP A 136 13.91 -11.14 5.17
C TRP A 136 14.31 -12.04 4.00
N SER A 137 15.27 -12.94 4.22
CA SER A 137 15.77 -13.86 3.18
C SER A 137 14.71 -14.82 2.63
N HIS A 138 13.63 -15.04 3.37
CA HIS A 138 12.49 -15.85 2.95
C HIS A 138 11.54 -15.11 2.00
N ILE A 139 11.70 -13.79 1.84
CA ILE A 139 10.80 -12.93 1.05
C ILE A 139 11.37 -12.74 -0.37
N THR A 140 10.54 -12.95 -1.37
CA THR A 140 10.82 -12.56 -2.74
C THR A 140 10.49 -11.07 -2.94
N PHE A 141 11.51 -10.24 -3.16
CA PHE A 141 11.31 -8.82 -3.45
C PHE A 141 11.19 -8.56 -4.94
N VAL A 142 10.02 -8.07 -5.37
CA VAL A 142 9.75 -7.65 -6.75
C VAL A 142 9.80 -6.12 -6.82
N ARG A 143 10.87 -5.56 -7.40
CA ARG A 143 11.07 -4.12 -7.53
C ARG A 143 10.63 -3.63 -8.91
N LEU A 144 9.60 -2.80 -8.99
CA LEU A 144 9.02 -2.28 -10.23
C LEU A 144 9.27 -0.76 -10.33
N ARG A 145 10.11 -0.36 -11.30
CA ARG A 145 10.63 1.01 -11.41
C ARG A 145 9.88 1.90 -12.41
N SER A 146 8.98 1.34 -13.19
CA SER A 146 8.18 2.10 -14.17
C SER A 146 6.78 1.54 -14.32
N PRO A 147 5.81 2.34 -14.83
CA PRO A 147 4.47 1.84 -15.16
C PRO A 147 4.50 0.65 -16.12
N ASP A 148 5.41 0.67 -17.11
CA ASP A 148 5.55 -0.43 -18.06
C ASP A 148 6.07 -1.69 -17.41
N ALA A 149 7.00 -1.57 -16.44
CA ALA A 149 7.46 -2.71 -15.64
C ALA A 149 6.32 -3.32 -14.83
N VAL A 150 5.45 -2.48 -14.26
CA VAL A 150 4.24 -2.94 -13.56
C VAL A 150 3.31 -3.69 -14.50
N SER A 151 3.06 -3.15 -15.69
CA SER A 151 2.17 -3.76 -16.68
C SER A 151 2.69 -5.11 -17.18
N ARG A 152 3.98 -5.20 -17.50
CA ARG A 152 4.62 -6.47 -17.91
C ARG A 152 4.55 -7.51 -16.79
N TRP A 153 5.01 -7.15 -15.61
CA TRP A 153 4.98 -8.06 -14.47
C TRP A 153 3.56 -8.54 -14.16
N PHE A 154 2.56 -7.65 -14.22
CA PHE A 154 1.17 -8.03 -14.02
C PHE A 154 0.66 -8.99 -15.10
N ALA A 155 1.09 -8.83 -16.36
CA ALA A 155 0.72 -9.73 -17.44
C ALA A 155 1.27 -11.16 -17.25
N GLU A 156 2.43 -11.29 -16.60
CA GLU A 156 3.11 -12.57 -16.33
C GLU A 156 2.55 -13.30 -15.10
N LEU A 157 1.75 -12.61 -14.26
CA LEU A 157 1.14 -13.28 -13.10
C LEU A 157 0.22 -14.43 -13.56
N PRO A 158 0.25 -15.56 -12.84
CA PRO A 158 -0.71 -16.64 -13.09
C PRO A 158 -2.14 -16.12 -12.88
N SER A 159 -3.05 -16.55 -13.74
CA SER A 159 -4.48 -16.36 -13.50
C SER A 159 -5.00 -17.51 -12.66
N ARG A 160 -5.97 -17.23 -11.78
CA ARG A 160 -6.71 -18.29 -11.11
C ARG A 160 -7.20 -19.29 -12.18
N PRO A 161 -6.98 -20.60 -12.02
CA PRO A 161 -7.63 -21.58 -12.88
C PRO A 161 -9.14 -21.31 -12.88
N ALA A 162 -9.74 -21.25 -14.07
CA ALA A 162 -11.20 -21.20 -14.15
C ALA A 162 -11.71 -22.39 -13.36
N GLU A 163 -12.54 -22.14 -12.35
CA GLU A 163 -13.22 -23.24 -11.64
C GLU A 163 -13.93 -24.05 -12.71
N ALA A 164 -13.49 -25.31 -12.88
CA ALA A 164 -14.21 -26.24 -13.71
C ALA A 164 -15.59 -26.40 -13.08
N GLY A 165 -16.59 -25.78 -13.73
CA GLY A 165 -17.97 -25.82 -13.30
C GLY A 165 -18.38 -27.29 -13.17
N GLY A 166 -18.69 -27.66 -11.96
CA GLY A 166 -19.36 -28.91 -11.63
C GLY A 166 -20.86 -28.65 -11.53
#